data_a1591c7d6f770fad20d646e7cef994db
#
_entry.id   a1591c7d6f770fad20d646e7cef994db
#
_cell.length_a   1.000
_cell.length_b   1.000
_cell.length_c   1.000
_cell.angle_alpha   90.00
_cell.angle_beta   90.00
_cell.angle_gamma   90.00
#
_symmetry.space_group_name_H-M   'P 1'
#
loop_
_entity.id
_entity.type
_entity.pdbx_description
1 polymer ?
#
loop_
_entity_poly.entity_id
_entity_poly.type
_entity_poly.pdbx_seq_one_letter_code
_entity_poly.pdbx_strand_id
1 'polypeptide(L)'
;MADKNQIVLVGKVGSAVKRGKTQNGDGYLAFLLEIQSKETANSSANNYHQYISVRVFRAPVIKYLDKVKIHIGMPLVVFGFISSYQGEVKGKKIIANSVNGVEVYAIRLS
;
A
#
# COMPACT_ATOMS: atom_id res chain seq x y z
N MET A 1 0.40 -13.00 -23.13
CA MET A 1 0.75 -12.77 -21.78
C MET A 1 0.57 -11.34 -21.37
N ALA A 2 -0.18 -11.14 -20.37
CA ALA A 2 -0.40 -9.78 -19.92
C ALA A 2 0.84 -9.21 -19.29
N ASP A 3 1.10 -7.99 -19.59
CA ASP A 3 2.19 -7.29 -18.98
C ASP A 3 1.83 -6.96 -17.57
N LYS A 4 2.69 -7.32 -16.70
CA LYS A 4 2.47 -7.04 -15.30
C LYS A 4 3.33 -5.86 -14.91
N ASN A 5 2.68 -4.84 -14.39
CA ASN A 5 3.42 -3.70 -13.90
C ASN A 5 3.85 -3.99 -12.47
N GLN A 6 4.76 -4.92 -12.33
CA GLN A 6 5.26 -5.27 -11.02
C GLN A 6 6.02 -4.11 -10.42
N ILE A 7 5.75 -3.86 -9.17
CA ILE A 7 6.47 -2.81 -8.46
C ILE A 7 6.90 -3.33 -7.10
N VAL A 8 7.92 -2.71 -6.57
CA VAL A 8 8.41 -2.97 -5.23
C VAL A 8 8.46 -1.65 -4.51
N LEU A 9 7.80 -1.58 -3.38
CA LEU A 9 7.75 -0.36 -2.59
C LEU A 9 8.32 -0.63 -1.21
N VAL A 10 9.11 0.31 -0.74
CA VAL A 10 9.65 0.25 0.61
C VAL A 10 9.21 1.50 1.33
N GLY A 11 8.60 1.33 2.48
CA GLY A 11 8.10 2.48 3.22
C GLY A 11 7.62 2.07 4.58
N LYS A 12 6.85 2.94 5.19
CA LYS A 12 6.27 2.70 6.50
C LYS A 12 4.76 2.79 6.42
N VAL A 13 4.11 2.06 7.29
CA VAL A 13 2.65 2.18 7.39
C VAL A 13 2.34 3.61 7.83
N GLY A 14 1.60 4.33 7.00
CA GLY A 14 1.34 5.74 7.21
C GLY A 14 -0.08 6.06 7.63
N SER A 15 -0.90 5.06 7.86
CA SER A 15 -2.26 5.28 8.28
C SER A 15 -2.74 4.10 9.09
N ALA A 16 -3.86 4.27 9.76
CA ALA A 16 -4.51 3.16 10.42
C ALA A 16 -4.89 2.11 9.38
N VAL A 17 -4.79 0.86 9.77
CA VAL A 17 -5.12 -0.24 8.87
C VAL A 17 -6.64 -0.43 8.89
N LYS A 18 -7.22 -0.48 7.71
CA LYS A 18 -8.64 -0.69 7.55
C LYS A 18 -8.90 -2.09 7.06
N ARG A 19 -9.95 -2.68 7.54
CA ARG A 19 -10.36 -4.01 7.12
C ARG A 19 -11.74 -3.91 6.51
N GLY A 20 -11.95 -4.67 5.47
CA GLY A 20 -13.24 -4.70 4.83
C GLY A 20 -13.48 -6.02 4.16
N LYS A 21 -14.59 -6.09 3.45
CA LYS A 21 -14.92 -7.28 2.68
C LYS A 21 -15.30 -6.88 1.28
N THR A 22 -14.90 -7.70 0.32
CA THR A 22 -15.29 -7.51 -1.05
C THR A 22 -16.75 -7.92 -1.22
N GLN A 23 -17.27 -7.68 -2.42
CA GLN A 23 -18.64 -8.10 -2.71
C GLN A 23 -18.83 -9.60 -2.54
N ASN A 24 -17.78 -10.36 -2.75
CA ASN A 24 -17.86 -11.81 -2.60
C ASN A 24 -17.69 -12.26 -1.16
N GLY A 25 -17.50 -11.34 -0.24
CA GLY A 25 -17.36 -11.68 1.17
C GLY A 25 -15.94 -11.95 1.61
N ASP A 26 -14.97 -11.80 0.71
CA ASP A 26 -13.57 -12.02 1.06
C ASP A 26 -13.01 -10.82 1.80
N GLY A 27 -12.21 -11.08 2.83
CA GLY A 27 -11.62 -10.02 3.59
C GLY A 27 -10.46 -9.36 2.88
N TYR A 28 -10.22 -8.10 3.21
CA TYR A 28 -9.03 -7.41 2.72
C TYR A 28 -8.52 -6.44 3.77
N LEU A 29 -7.26 -6.07 3.62
CA LEU A 29 -6.64 -5.02 4.39
C LEU A 29 -6.30 -3.86 3.48
N ALA A 30 -6.38 -2.65 4.01
CA ALA A 30 -5.99 -1.46 3.27
C ALA A 30 -5.31 -0.49 4.20
N PHE A 31 -4.28 0.13 3.71
CA PHE A 31 -3.56 1.15 4.47
C PHE A 31 -2.79 2.03 3.50
N LEU A 32 -2.35 3.16 4.00
CA LEU A 32 -1.45 4.02 3.23
C LEU A 32 -0.01 3.67 3.58
N LEU A 33 0.79 3.51 2.57
CA LEU A 33 2.23 3.31 2.75
C LEU A 33 2.91 4.64 2.53
N GLU A 34 3.66 5.06 3.51
CA GLU A 34 4.40 6.32 3.42
C GLU A 34 5.77 6.04 2.85
N ILE A 35 6.05 6.65 1.72
CA ILE A 35 7.34 6.52 1.06
C ILE A 35 8.03 7.85 1.16
N GLN A 36 9.19 7.85 1.79
CA GLN A 36 9.97 9.04 1.90
C GLN A 36 10.91 9.12 0.72
N SER A 37 10.70 10.14 -0.06
CA SER A 37 11.50 10.35 -1.24
C SER A 37 12.45 11.51 -0.96
N LYS A 38 13.73 11.25 -1.12
CA LYS A 38 14.71 12.32 -1.00
C LYS A 38 14.91 12.92 -2.35
N GLU A 39 14.65 14.20 -2.43
CA GLU A 39 14.99 14.90 -3.64
C GLU A 39 16.48 14.84 -3.86
N THR A 40 16.85 15.09 -5.08
CA THR A 40 18.23 15.11 -5.36
C THR A 40 18.88 16.33 -4.71
N ALA A 41 20.14 16.39 -4.86
CA ALA A 41 21.00 17.27 -4.12
C ALA A 41 20.59 18.73 -4.08
N ASN A 42 19.79 19.16 -5.00
CA ASN A 42 19.47 20.58 -5.04
C ASN A 42 18.28 20.95 -4.21
N SER A 43 17.59 20.01 -3.71
CA SER A 43 16.40 20.37 -3.01
C SER A 43 16.74 20.57 -1.57
N SER A 44 17.01 21.70 -1.23
CA SER A 44 17.35 22.09 0.09
C SER A 44 16.52 21.40 1.13
N ALA A 45 16.80 20.18 1.38
CA ALA A 45 16.26 19.50 2.53
C ALA A 45 14.77 19.26 2.55
N ASN A 46 14.10 19.39 1.46
CA ASN A 46 12.69 19.08 1.46
C ASN A 46 12.52 17.59 1.27
N ASN A 47 12.09 16.94 2.31
CA ASN A 47 11.70 15.54 2.23
C ASN A 47 10.24 15.49 1.86
N TYR A 48 9.94 14.81 0.77
CA TYR A 48 8.56 14.63 0.40
C TYR A 48 8.05 13.35 0.99
N HIS A 49 6.92 13.46 1.64
CA HIS A 49 6.22 12.28 2.13
C HIS A 49 5.13 11.94 1.14
N GLN A 50 5.28 10.84 0.47
CA GLN A 50 4.28 10.38 -0.47
C GLN A 50 3.53 9.22 0.13
N TYR A 51 2.23 9.22 -0.07
CA TYR A 51 1.39 8.17 0.46
C TYR A 51 0.77 7.41 -0.69
N ILE A 52 0.88 6.11 -0.65
CA ILE A 52 0.32 5.24 -1.68
C ILE A 52 -0.63 4.28 -1.01
N SER A 53 -1.83 4.18 -1.56
CA SER A 53 -2.80 3.23 -1.04
C SER A 53 -2.39 1.82 -1.38
N VAL A 54 -2.35 0.95 -0.38
CA VAL A 54 -2.03 -0.46 -0.56
C VAL A 54 -3.22 -1.27 -0.10
N ARG A 55 -3.63 -2.21 -0.93
CA ARG A 55 -4.70 -3.14 -0.61
C ARG A 55 -4.15 -4.55 -0.68
N VAL A 56 -4.50 -5.35 0.28
CA VAL A 56 -4.05 -6.73 0.36
C VAL A 56 -5.27 -7.62 0.41
N PHE A 57 -5.36 -8.51 -0.57
CA PHE A 57 -6.52 -9.40 -0.68
C PHE A 57 -6.19 -10.85 -0.39
N ARG A 58 -4.92 -11.21 -0.40
CA ARG A 58 -4.54 -12.61 -0.23
C ARG A 58 -4.55 -12.99 1.24
N ALA A 59 -5.32 -14.01 1.55
CA ALA A 59 -5.50 -14.44 2.93
C ALA A 59 -4.17 -14.77 3.64
N PRO A 60 -3.23 -15.48 3.01
CA PRO A 60 -1.97 -15.74 3.71
C PRO A 60 -1.19 -14.49 4.05
N VAL A 61 -1.26 -13.48 3.17
CA VAL A 61 -0.55 -12.22 3.44
C VAL A 61 -1.22 -11.47 4.57
N ILE A 62 -2.54 -11.44 4.57
CA ILE A 62 -3.28 -10.80 5.65
C ILE A 62 -2.95 -11.46 6.98
N LYS A 63 -2.89 -12.78 6.96
CA LYS A 63 -2.58 -13.53 8.17
C LYS A 63 -1.18 -13.21 8.68
N TYR A 64 -0.23 -13.08 7.76
CA TYR A 64 1.12 -12.70 8.12
C TYR A 64 1.14 -11.31 8.76
N LEU A 65 0.43 -10.37 8.16
CA LEU A 65 0.40 -9.00 8.69
C LEU A 65 -0.25 -8.94 10.07
N ASP A 66 -1.25 -9.77 10.30
CA ASP A 66 -1.83 -9.87 11.63
C ASP A 66 -0.84 -10.44 12.63
N LYS A 67 -0.06 -11.41 12.18
CA LYS A 67 0.91 -12.05 13.05
C LYS A 67 2.00 -11.09 13.47
N VAL A 68 2.46 -10.24 12.57
CA VAL A 68 3.50 -9.26 12.89
C VAL A 68 2.91 -7.99 13.49
N LYS A 69 1.59 -7.92 13.63
CA LYS A 69 0.89 -6.81 14.27
C LYS A 69 1.16 -5.49 13.57
N ILE A 70 0.74 -5.46 12.31
CA ILE A 70 0.93 -4.26 11.49
C ILE A 70 0.37 -3.02 12.20
N HIS A 71 1.14 -1.94 12.18
CA HIS A 71 0.76 -0.71 12.86
C HIS A 71 1.45 0.47 12.20
N ILE A 72 0.97 1.65 12.50
CA ILE A 72 1.53 2.89 11.95
C ILE A 72 3.00 2.99 12.33
N GLY A 73 3.82 3.30 11.33
CA GLY A 73 5.25 3.43 11.53
C GLY A 73 6.03 2.17 11.23
N MET A 74 5.35 1.05 11.07
CA MET A 74 6.05 -0.21 10.80
C MET A 74 6.66 -0.19 9.40
N PRO A 75 7.96 -0.45 9.27
CA PRO A 75 8.56 -0.50 7.94
C PRO A 75 8.20 -1.78 7.22
N LEU A 76 7.85 -1.63 5.96
CA LEU A 76 7.40 -2.75 5.13
C LEU A 76 8.03 -2.68 3.76
N VAL A 77 8.18 -3.85 3.16
CA VAL A 77 8.42 -3.93 1.73
C VAL A 77 7.20 -4.60 1.10
N VAL A 78 6.70 -4.00 0.03
CA VAL A 78 5.49 -4.45 -0.64
C VAL A 78 5.83 -4.82 -2.07
N PHE A 79 5.53 -6.04 -2.45
CA PHE A 79 5.63 -6.50 -3.83
C PHE A 79 4.23 -6.60 -4.38
N GLY A 80 3.99 -5.97 -5.51
CA GLY A 80 2.66 -6.02 -6.06
C GLY A 80 2.57 -5.35 -7.41
N PHE A 81 1.39 -4.90 -7.72
CA PHE A 81 1.16 -4.22 -8.99
C PHE A 81 0.13 -3.11 -8.76
N ILE A 82 0.18 -2.13 -9.66
CA ILE A 82 -0.76 -1.02 -9.60
C ILE A 82 -2.05 -1.43 -10.26
N SER A 83 -3.15 -1.16 -9.59
CA SER A 83 -4.45 -1.32 -10.19
C SER A 83 -5.22 -0.02 -10.03
N SER A 84 -6.14 0.23 -10.96
CA SER A 84 -6.98 1.40 -10.88
C SER A 84 -8.42 0.97 -10.72
N TYR A 85 -9.17 1.82 -10.06
CA TYR A 85 -10.58 1.58 -9.91
C TYR A 85 -11.32 2.88 -10.07
N GLN A 86 -12.56 2.77 -10.46
CA GLN A 86 -13.40 3.94 -10.66
C GLN A 86 -14.29 4.12 -9.46
N GLY A 87 -14.44 5.36 -9.08
CA GLY A 87 -15.36 5.71 -8.02
C GLY A 87 -16.13 6.95 -8.41
N GLU A 88 -17.03 7.34 -7.55
CA GLU A 88 -17.82 8.52 -7.78
C GLU A 88 -17.86 9.34 -6.52
N VAL A 89 -17.53 10.62 -6.64
CA VAL A 89 -17.57 11.54 -5.51
C VAL A 89 -18.38 12.73 -5.94
N LYS A 90 -19.48 12.97 -5.26
CA LYS A 90 -20.36 14.11 -5.54
C LYS A 90 -20.76 14.18 -7.00
N GLY A 91 -21.10 13.03 -7.57
CA GLY A 91 -21.56 12.94 -8.94
C GLY A 91 -20.47 12.97 -9.99
N LYS A 92 -19.23 13.09 -9.58
CA LYS A 92 -18.11 13.10 -10.52
C LYS A 92 -17.40 11.78 -10.49
N LYS A 93 -17.10 11.25 -11.66
CA LYS A 93 -16.34 10.01 -11.76
C LYS A 93 -14.89 10.30 -11.50
N ILE A 94 -14.30 9.51 -10.63
CA ILE A 94 -12.87 9.62 -10.36
C ILE A 94 -12.23 8.28 -10.62
N ILE A 95 -10.97 8.33 -10.95
CA ILE A 95 -10.16 7.14 -11.11
C ILE A 95 -9.09 7.19 -10.04
N ALA A 96 -9.03 6.16 -9.24
CA ALA A 96 -8.03 6.09 -8.18
C ALA A 96 -7.13 4.91 -8.44
N ASN A 97 -5.88 5.07 -8.07
CA ASN A 97 -4.88 4.02 -8.21
C ASN A 97 -4.53 3.49 -6.84
N SER A 98 -4.32 2.19 -6.77
CA SER A 98 -3.81 1.60 -5.56
C SER A 98 -2.86 0.48 -5.92
N VAL A 99 -2.05 0.09 -4.97
CA VAL A 99 -1.15 -1.03 -5.14
C VAL A 99 -1.82 -2.24 -4.54
N ASN A 100 -1.92 -3.28 -5.36
CA ASN A 100 -2.41 -4.56 -4.88
C ASN A 100 -1.19 -5.32 -4.36
N GLY A 101 -1.12 -5.47 -3.05
CA GLY A 101 0.03 -6.11 -2.42
C GLY A 101 -0.09 -7.61 -2.51
N VAL A 102 0.76 -8.20 -3.33
CA VAL A 102 0.78 -9.65 -3.50
C VAL A 102 1.59 -10.29 -2.40
N GLU A 103 2.70 -9.66 -2.03
CA GLU A 103 3.52 -10.09 -0.91
C GLU A 103 3.96 -8.87 -0.14
N VAL A 104 3.86 -8.96 1.16
CA VAL A 104 4.23 -7.86 2.04
C VAL A 104 5.06 -8.44 3.18
N TYR A 105 6.20 -7.82 3.43
CA TYR A 105 7.09 -8.29 4.49
C TYR A 105 7.46 -7.14 5.41
N ALA A 106 7.48 -7.43 6.70
CA ALA A 106 7.99 -6.46 7.66
C ALA A 106 9.51 -6.42 7.57
N ILE A 107 10.06 -5.24 7.64
CA ILE A 107 11.50 -5.05 7.61
C ILE A 107 11.97 -4.96 9.04
N ARG A 108 12.96 -5.78 9.37
CA ARG A 108 13.55 -5.70 10.67
C ARG A 108 14.78 -4.81 10.60
N LEU A 109 14.74 -3.78 11.41
CA LEU A 109 15.90 -2.96 11.60
C LEU A 109 16.59 -3.45 12.87
N SER A 110 17.69 -4.04 12.72
CA SER A 110 18.41 -4.51 13.89
C SER A 110 19.36 -3.45 14.42
#